data_3f4636fcd0a7564550dbbcc915f246c4
#
_entry.id   3f4636fcd0a7564550dbbcc915f246c4
#
_cell.length_a   1.000
_cell.length_b   1.000
_cell.length_c   1.000
_cell.angle_alpha   90.00
_cell.angle_beta   90.00
_cell.angle_gamma   90.00
#
_symmetry.space_group_name_H-M   'P 1'
#
loop_
_entity.id
_entity.type
_entity.pdbx_description
1 polymer ?
#
loop_
_entity_poly.entity_id
_entity_poly.type
_entity_poly.pdbx_seq_one_letter_code
_entity_poly.pdbx_strand_id
1 'polypeptide(L)'
;MTGMAATPLAARDGYRLWAPTYGDENPTTALDEAAVGKLSRPLGGTTLLDAGCGTGCRLPAVGMNGPRAAFGIDLVAEMVRRGKERAPELPLGVADITALPFGDHLFDMVWCRLVVGYVADLGSVYRELGRVTRAGGCVIVTDFHPAAARAGLLRSFRDAQGVVHVLENHIHEVPAHQDAAARAGLAFDVGLDEVVGPSVRPFYEAAGMLDRYDQQRGSPLVLALRFTQ
;
A
#
# COMPACT_ATOMS: atom_id res chain seq x y z
N MET A 1 21.59 -0.43 29.45
CA MET A 1 21.14 0.91 28.99
C MET A 1 19.84 0.69 28.28
N THR A 2 18.73 0.99 28.91
CA THR A 2 17.39 0.92 28.37
C THR A 2 17.26 2.01 27.31
N GLY A 3 17.40 1.64 26.02
CA GLY A 3 17.16 2.57 24.93
C GLY A 3 15.71 3.02 25.00
N MET A 4 15.47 4.32 25.17
CA MET A 4 14.15 4.92 24.97
C MET A 4 13.66 4.48 23.58
N ALA A 5 12.57 3.71 23.54
CA ALA A 5 11.90 3.40 22.31
C ALA A 5 11.52 4.73 21.65
N ALA A 6 12.01 4.98 20.44
CA ALA A 6 11.66 6.19 19.71
C ALA A 6 10.14 6.25 19.57
N THR A 7 9.55 7.40 19.90
CA THR A 7 8.11 7.62 19.69
C THR A 7 7.78 7.45 18.20
N PRO A 8 6.82 6.61 17.84
CA PRO A 8 6.43 6.44 16.45
C PRO A 8 5.98 7.77 15.83
N LEU A 9 6.33 7.99 14.57
CA LEU A 9 5.92 9.16 13.81
C LEU A 9 4.56 8.91 13.16
N ALA A 10 3.71 9.93 13.15
CA ALA A 10 2.52 9.92 12.31
C ALA A 10 2.91 9.71 10.84
N ALA A 11 2.09 8.99 10.08
CA ALA A 11 2.41 8.62 8.69
C ALA A 11 2.82 9.82 7.84
N ARG A 12 2.07 10.94 7.90
CA ARG A 12 2.38 12.15 7.13
C ARG A 12 3.79 12.67 7.42
N ASP A 13 4.18 12.78 8.69
CA ASP A 13 5.49 13.31 9.08
C ASP A 13 6.61 12.32 8.73
N GLY A 14 6.38 11.04 8.96
CA GLY A 14 7.34 9.99 8.61
C GLY A 14 7.60 9.93 7.11
N TYR A 15 6.57 9.88 6.28
CA TYR A 15 6.73 9.85 4.82
C TYR A 15 7.33 11.14 4.25
N ARG A 16 7.08 12.30 4.86
CA ARG A 16 7.76 13.56 4.52
C ARG A 16 9.28 13.45 4.72
N LEU A 17 9.71 12.88 5.85
CA LEU A 17 11.12 12.62 6.13
C LEU A 17 11.71 11.56 5.21
N TRP A 18 10.91 10.55 4.85
CA TRP A 18 11.36 9.44 4.01
C TRP A 18 11.41 9.80 2.54
N ALA A 19 10.62 10.76 2.07
CA ALA A 19 10.50 11.11 0.65
C ALA A 19 11.84 11.28 -0.07
N PRO A 20 12.90 11.90 0.49
CA PRO A 20 14.19 12.05 -0.21
C PRO A 20 14.88 10.73 -0.57
N THR A 21 14.68 9.68 0.21
CA THR A 21 15.30 8.35 0.01
C THR A 21 14.30 7.26 -0.35
N TYR A 22 13.01 7.63 -0.50
CA TYR A 22 11.96 6.67 -0.83
C TYR A 22 12.14 6.09 -2.23
N GLY A 23 11.99 4.80 -2.38
CA GLY A 23 11.97 4.14 -3.69
C GLY A 23 12.75 2.84 -3.77
N ASP A 24 13.49 2.47 -2.72
CA ASP A 24 14.18 1.18 -2.69
C ASP A 24 13.18 0.04 -2.46
N GLU A 25 13.26 -0.98 -3.29
CA GLU A 25 12.51 -2.21 -3.06
C GLU A 25 12.99 -2.91 -1.79
N ASN A 26 12.05 -3.51 -1.11
CA ASN A 26 12.29 -4.27 0.12
C ASN A 26 11.35 -5.49 0.17
N PRO A 27 11.53 -6.43 1.11
CA PRO A 27 10.69 -7.64 1.17
C PRO A 27 9.18 -7.34 1.17
N THR A 28 8.73 -6.33 1.90
CA THR A 28 7.31 -5.96 1.99
C THR A 28 6.79 -5.47 0.64
N THR A 29 7.53 -4.57 -0.02
CA THR A 29 7.10 -4.00 -1.29
C THR A 29 7.16 -5.00 -2.45
N ALA A 30 8.10 -5.93 -2.43
CA ALA A 30 8.18 -7.00 -3.42
C ALA A 30 7.02 -8.01 -3.28
N LEU A 31 6.64 -8.36 -2.03
CA LEU A 31 5.48 -9.22 -1.78
C LEU A 31 4.17 -8.52 -2.12
N ASP A 32 4.04 -7.24 -1.82
CA ASP A 32 2.90 -6.43 -2.22
C ASP A 32 2.73 -6.39 -3.74
N GLU A 33 3.80 -6.17 -4.49
CA GLU A 33 3.76 -6.18 -5.96
C GLU A 33 3.31 -7.54 -6.50
N ALA A 34 3.85 -8.63 -5.96
CA ALA A 34 3.45 -9.98 -6.34
C ALA A 34 1.97 -10.26 -6.03
N ALA A 35 1.48 -9.83 -4.86
CA ALA A 35 0.09 -9.98 -4.46
C ALA A 35 -0.86 -9.21 -5.38
N VAL A 36 -0.55 -7.94 -5.64
CA VAL A 36 -1.36 -7.10 -6.53
C VAL A 36 -1.37 -7.66 -7.94
N GLY A 37 -0.22 -8.17 -8.43
CA GLY A 37 -0.15 -8.85 -9.73
C GLY A 37 -1.05 -10.08 -9.82
N LYS A 38 -1.13 -10.91 -8.74
CA LYS A 38 -2.01 -12.09 -8.66
C LYS A 38 -3.50 -11.71 -8.57
N LEU A 39 -3.82 -10.61 -7.89
CA LEU A 39 -5.19 -10.20 -7.62
C LEU A 39 -5.78 -9.29 -8.71
N SER A 40 -4.94 -8.57 -9.44
CA SER A 40 -5.40 -7.66 -10.49
C SER A 40 -6.04 -8.40 -11.65
N ARG A 41 -7.19 -7.90 -12.09
CA ARG A 41 -7.78 -8.28 -13.37
C ARG A 41 -6.96 -7.64 -14.50
N PRO A 42 -7.08 -8.11 -15.75
CA PRO A 42 -6.43 -7.46 -16.89
C PRO A 42 -6.72 -5.95 -16.93
N LEU A 43 -5.67 -5.15 -17.03
CA LEU A 43 -5.80 -3.68 -16.97
C LEU A 43 -6.10 -3.04 -18.32
N GLY A 44 -6.03 -3.81 -19.41
CA GLY A 44 -6.26 -3.28 -20.76
C GLY A 44 -7.60 -2.55 -20.90
N GLY A 45 -7.55 -1.28 -21.27
CA GLY A 45 -8.72 -0.43 -21.45
C GLY A 45 -9.43 0.05 -20.18
N THR A 46 -8.93 -0.28 -18.99
CA THR A 46 -9.52 0.12 -17.70
C THR A 46 -9.12 1.54 -17.28
N THR A 47 -9.88 2.12 -16.35
CA THR A 47 -9.48 3.28 -15.56
C THR A 47 -9.04 2.80 -14.19
N LEU A 48 -7.82 3.19 -13.78
CA LEU A 48 -7.18 2.78 -12.53
C LEU A 48 -6.99 3.98 -11.59
N LEU A 49 -7.28 3.79 -10.31
CA LEU A 49 -6.85 4.67 -9.22
C LEU A 49 -5.89 3.91 -8.30
N ASP A 50 -4.75 4.52 -7.96
CA ASP A 50 -3.87 4.10 -6.86
C ASP A 50 -4.03 5.11 -5.71
N ALA A 51 -4.79 4.72 -4.69
CA ALA A 51 -5.10 5.53 -3.52
C ALA A 51 -4.04 5.31 -2.43
N GLY A 52 -3.17 6.30 -2.23
CA GLY A 52 -1.94 6.22 -1.44
C GLY A 52 -0.76 5.77 -2.28
N CYS A 53 -0.61 6.35 -3.47
CA CYS A 53 0.36 5.92 -4.48
C CYS A 53 1.83 6.25 -4.16
N GLY A 54 2.09 7.00 -3.09
CA GLY A 54 3.43 7.50 -2.80
C GLY A 54 3.96 8.37 -3.95
N THR A 55 5.10 7.98 -4.51
CA THR A 55 5.69 8.64 -5.68
C THR A 55 5.08 8.21 -7.03
N GLY A 56 4.07 7.35 -7.02
CA GLY A 56 3.47 6.82 -8.25
C GLY A 56 4.37 5.87 -9.04
N CYS A 57 5.45 5.37 -8.44
CA CYS A 57 6.43 4.51 -9.15
C CYS A 57 5.83 3.16 -9.59
N ARG A 58 4.70 2.77 -9.05
CA ARG A 58 3.99 1.52 -9.35
C ARG A 58 2.77 1.70 -10.24
N LEU A 59 2.45 2.95 -10.63
CA LEU A 59 1.42 3.17 -11.62
C LEU A 59 1.83 2.55 -12.95
N PRO A 60 0.99 1.67 -13.55
CA PRO A 60 1.30 1.05 -14.83
C PRO A 60 1.27 2.09 -15.95
N ALA A 61 2.09 1.86 -16.97
CA ALA A 61 2.05 2.68 -18.17
C ALA A 61 0.67 2.61 -18.85
N VAL A 62 0.14 3.78 -19.19
CA VAL A 62 -1.09 3.90 -20.00
C VAL A 62 -0.79 3.49 -21.45
N GLY A 63 -1.65 2.69 -22.06
CA GLY A 63 -1.45 2.28 -23.45
C GLY A 63 -2.11 0.93 -23.81
N MET A 64 -1.70 0.37 -24.94
CA MET A 64 -2.35 -0.80 -25.57
C MET A 64 -2.54 -2.02 -24.65
N ASN A 65 -1.57 -2.31 -23.78
CA ASN A 65 -1.64 -3.44 -22.84
C ASN A 65 -1.85 -3.00 -21.38
N GLY A 66 -1.98 -1.69 -21.16
CA GLY A 66 -2.18 -1.06 -19.86
C GLY A 66 -3.58 -0.45 -19.72
N PRO A 67 -3.83 0.25 -18.63
CA PRO A 67 -5.08 0.98 -18.43
C PRO A 67 -5.21 2.10 -19.47
N ARG A 68 -6.47 2.46 -19.78
CA ARG A 68 -6.79 3.65 -20.60
C ARG A 68 -6.38 4.94 -19.88
N ALA A 69 -6.51 4.95 -18.56
CA ALA A 69 -6.07 6.04 -17.70
C ALA A 69 -5.70 5.48 -16.33
N ALA A 70 -4.64 6.04 -15.73
CA ALA A 70 -4.21 5.70 -14.38
C ALA A 70 -3.97 6.99 -13.59
N PHE A 71 -4.50 7.06 -12.37
CA PHE A 71 -4.40 8.20 -11.49
C PHE A 71 -3.80 7.76 -10.15
N GLY A 72 -2.97 8.60 -9.57
CA GLY A 72 -2.42 8.38 -8.23
C GLY A 72 -2.74 9.54 -7.30
N ILE A 73 -3.12 9.24 -6.06
CA ILE A 73 -3.22 10.26 -5.02
C ILE A 73 -2.43 9.83 -3.79
N ASP A 74 -1.86 10.78 -3.09
CA ASP A 74 -1.17 10.56 -1.81
C ASP A 74 -1.41 11.73 -0.86
N LEU A 75 -1.41 11.44 0.44
CA LEU A 75 -1.59 12.46 1.47
C LEU A 75 -0.39 13.40 1.58
N VAL A 76 0.81 12.92 1.20
CA VAL A 76 2.10 13.58 1.41
C VAL A 76 2.54 14.30 0.13
N ALA A 77 2.48 15.63 0.17
CA ALA A 77 2.82 16.47 -0.99
C ALA A 77 4.26 16.23 -1.51
N GLU A 78 5.20 15.93 -0.61
CA GLU A 78 6.61 15.65 -0.95
C GLU A 78 6.74 14.36 -1.78
N MET A 79 5.91 13.36 -1.51
CA MET A 79 5.86 12.12 -2.31
C MET A 79 5.36 12.40 -3.72
N VAL A 80 4.24 13.12 -3.84
CA VAL A 80 3.67 13.52 -5.13
C VAL A 80 4.66 14.39 -5.93
N ARG A 81 5.30 15.38 -5.29
CA ARG A 81 6.32 16.22 -5.92
C ARG A 81 7.46 15.39 -6.47
N ARG A 82 8.02 14.47 -5.67
CA ARG A 82 9.11 13.57 -6.11
C ARG A 82 8.69 12.68 -7.28
N GLY A 83 7.46 12.19 -7.27
CA GLY A 83 6.91 11.43 -8.40
C GLY A 83 6.87 12.24 -9.68
N LYS A 84 6.40 13.48 -9.61
CA LYS A 84 6.33 14.41 -10.75
C LYS A 84 7.70 14.92 -11.22
N GLU A 85 8.67 15.04 -10.33
CA GLU A 85 10.06 15.34 -10.72
C GLU A 85 10.67 14.23 -11.58
N ARG A 86 10.31 12.97 -11.31
CA ARG A 86 10.78 11.80 -12.08
C ARG A 86 9.99 11.56 -13.37
N ALA A 87 8.69 11.76 -13.33
CA ALA A 87 7.76 11.52 -14.43
C ALA A 87 6.65 12.59 -14.40
N PRO A 88 6.89 13.78 -15.03
CA PRO A 88 5.96 14.92 -14.97
C PRO A 88 4.57 14.62 -15.54
N GLU A 89 4.50 13.65 -16.46
CA GLU A 89 3.26 13.23 -17.13
C GLU A 89 2.33 12.39 -16.25
N LEU A 90 2.84 11.82 -15.16
CA LEU A 90 2.00 11.00 -14.28
C LEU A 90 0.88 11.85 -13.66
N PRO A 91 -0.38 11.42 -13.74
CA PRO A 91 -1.50 12.13 -13.16
C PRO A 91 -1.57 11.90 -11.65
N LEU A 92 -0.67 12.55 -10.92
CA LEU A 92 -0.59 12.49 -9.45
C LEU A 92 -1.22 13.71 -8.82
N GLY A 93 -1.88 13.53 -7.68
CA GLY A 93 -2.48 14.59 -6.89
C GLY A 93 -2.29 14.38 -5.38
N VAL A 94 -2.43 15.47 -4.61
CA VAL A 94 -2.42 15.41 -3.14
C VAL A 94 -3.85 15.29 -2.66
N ALA A 95 -4.17 14.20 -1.94
CA ALA A 95 -5.49 13.98 -1.35
C ALA A 95 -5.44 12.96 -0.22
N ASP A 96 -6.48 12.99 0.63
CA ASP A 96 -6.71 12.01 1.68
C ASP A 96 -7.58 10.85 1.14
N ILE A 97 -7.19 9.61 1.44
CA ILE A 97 -7.95 8.41 1.02
C ILE A 97 -9.33 8.31 1.70
N THR A 98 -9.55 9.05 2.77
CA THR A 98 -10.85 9.14 3.47
C THR A 98 -11.80 10.17 2.85
N ALA A 99 -11.31 10.97 1.87
CA ALA A 99 -12.06 12.00 1.16
C ALA A 99 -11.49 12.19 -0.26
N LEU A 100 -11.76 11.22 -1.14
CA LEU A 100 -11.21 11.18 -2.49
C LEU A 100 -11.80 12.28 -3.39
N PRO A 101 -10.97 13.04 -4.12
CA PRO A 101 -11.42 14.19 -4.94
C PRO A 101 -11.98 13.74 -6.30
N PHE A 102 -12.67 12.63 -6.33
CA PHE A 102 -13.26 12.04 -7.53
C PHE A 102 -14.76 11.88 -7.38
N GLY A 103 -15.49 11.93 -8.49
CA GLY A 103 -16.90 11.60 -8.54
C GLY A 103 -17.15 10.10 -8.32
N ASP A 104 -18.42 9.73 -8.16
CA ASP A 104 -18.85 8.36 -7.96
C ASP A 104 -18.64 7.51 -9.21
N HIS A 105 -18.33 6.23 -9.03
CA HIS A 105 -18.32 5.21 -10.07
C HIS A 105 -17.44 5.51 -11.30
N LEU A 106 -16.22 6.04 -11.07
CA LEU A 106 -15.29 6.41 -12.14
C LEU A 106 -14.29 5.31 -12.53
N PHE A 107 -13.91 4.46 -11.58
CA PHE A 107 -12.77 3.55 -11.75
C PHE A 107 -13.21 2.11 -11.92
N ASP A 108 -12.59 1.41 -12.89
CA ASP A 108 -12.71 -0.05 -13.08
C ASP A 108 -11.91 -0.82 -12.03
N MET A 109 -10.77 -0.25 -11.66
CA MET A 109 -9.83 -0.81 -10.71
C MET A 109 -9.38 0.26 -9.72
N VAL A 110 -9.42 -0.05 -8.43
CA VAL A 110 -8.89 0.80 -7.37
C VAL A 110 -7.89 0.00 -6.55
N TRP A 111 -6.69 0.50 -6.45
CA TRP A 111 -5.65 -0.01 -5.55
C TRP A 111 -5.55 0.87 -4.31
N CYS A 112 -5.35 0.25 -3.14
CA CYS A 112 -4.98 0.92 -1.90
C CYS A 112 -3.91 0.06 -1.22
N ARG A 113 -2.64 0.38 -1.49
CA ARG A 113 -1.50 -0.51 -1.29
C ARG A 113 -0.65 -0.07 -0.11
N LEU A 114 -0.60 -0.89 0.96
CA LEU A 114 0.21 -0.66 2.17
C LEU A 114 -0.10 0.67 2.89
N VAL A 115 -1.34 1.15 2.81
CA VAL A 115 -1.77 2.46 3.31
C VAL A 115 -2.74 2.36 4.48
N VAL A 116 -3.70 1.40 4.43
CA VAL A 116 -4.82 1.36 5.38
C VAL A 116 -4.38 1.22 6.84
N GLY A 117 -3.23 0.59 7.11
CA GLY A 117 -2.64 0.51 8.44
C GLY A 117 -2.24 1.87 9.04
N TYR A 118 -2.26 2.96 8.28
CA TYR A 118 -2.04 4.31 8.80
C TYR A 118 -3.34 5.04 9.16
N VAL A 119 -4.50 4.44 8.92
CA VAL A 119 -5.82 5.04 9.18
C VAL A 119 -6.55 4.23 10.24
N ALA A 120 -6.99 4.88 11.31
CA ALA A 120 -7.71 4.20 12.39
C ALA A 120 -9.12 3.77 11.96
N ASP A 121 -9.81 4.57 11.15
CA ASP A 121 -11.18 4.33 10.69
C ASP A 121 -11.20 3.70 9.29
N LEU A 122 -11.22 2.37 9.23
CA LEU A 122 -11.41 1.64 7.98
C LEU A 122 -12.73 1.96 7.27
N GLY A 123 -13.78 2.30 8.03
CA GLY A 123 -15.09 2.57 7.48
C GLY A 123 -15.07 3.78 6.53
N SER A 124 -14.35 4.84 6.88
CA SER A 124 -14.20 6.02 6.01
C SER A 124 -13.42 5.70 4.72
N VAL A 125 -12.36 4.88 4.85
CA VAL A 125 -11.55 4.46 3.68
C VAL A 125 -12.40 3.63 2.72
N TYR A 126 -12.99 2.54 3.21
CA TYR A 126 -13.77 1.64 2.34
C TYR A 126 -14.98 2.31 1.71
N ARG A 127 -15.63 3.24 2.41
CA ARG A 127 -16.73 4.05 1.83
C ARG A 127 -16.26 4.83 0.59
N GLU A 128 -15.09 5.46 0.65
CA GLU A 128 -14.54 6.20 -0.48
C GLU A 128 -14.07 5.29 -1.60
N LEU A 129 -13.36 4.20 -1.29
CA LEU A 129 -12.95 3.20 -2.27
C LEU A 129 -14.17 2.61 -3.01
N GLY A 130 -15.23 2.24 -2.27
CA GLY A 130 -16.49 1.76 -2.85
C GLY A 130 -17.18 2.82 -3.70
N ARG A 131 -17.30 4.05 -3.21
CA ARG A 131 -17.97 5.15 -3.89
C ARG A 131 -17.36 5.45 -5.27
N VAL A 132 -16.03 5.48 -5.37
CA VAL A 132 -15.36 5.81 -6.63
C VAL A 132 -15.25 4.62 -7.59
N THR A 133 -15.45 3.39 -7.11
CA THR A 133 -15.44 2.17 -7.94
C THR A 133 -16.76 2.02 -8.65
N ARG A 134 -16.75 1.71 -9.93
CA ARG A 134 -17.97 1.46 -10.72
C ARG A 134 -18.57 0.08 -10.42
N ALA A 135 -19.82 -0.11 -10.74
CA ALA A 135 -20.47 -1.42 -10.70
C ALA A 135 -19.68 -2.44 -11.53
N GLY A 136 -19.40 -3.61 -10.95
CA GLY A 136 -18.53 -4.63 -11.54
C GLY A 136 -17.03 -4.33 -11.48
N GLY A 137 -16.66 -3.18 -10.91
CA GLY A 137 -15.26 -2.80 -10.66
C GLY A 137 -14.62 -3.62 -9.54
N CYS A 138 -13.33 -3.42 -9.34
CA CYS A 138 -12.52 -4.19 -8.42
C CYS A 138 -11.69 -3.27 -7.52
N VAL A 139 -11.68 -3.56 -6.22
CA VAL A 139 -10.83 -2.89 -5.22
C VAL A 139 -9.82 -3.90 -4.70
N ILE A 140 -8.54 -3.55 -4.72
CA ILE A 140 -7.46 -4.33 -4.08
C ILE A 140 -6.88 -3.50 -2.95
N VAL A 141 -6.92 -4.06 -1.75
CA VAL A 141 -6.32 -3.47 -0.56
C VAL A 141 -5.20 -4.38 -0.09
N THR A 142 -4.01 -3.83 0.11
CA THR A 142 -2.93 -4.54 0.77
C THR A 142 -2.52 -3.84 2.06
N ASP A 143 -2.05 -4.61 3.02
CA ASP A 143 -1.51 -4.07 4.26
C ASP A 143 -0.41 -4.96 4.83
N PHE A 144 0.32 -4.42 5.78
CA PHE A 144 1.23 -5.18 6.61
C PHE A 144 0.44 -6.22 7.41
N HIS A 145 0.85 -7.49 7.31
CA HIS A 145 0.04 -8.58 7.85
C HIS A 145 -0.13 -8.47 9.37
N PRO A 146 -1.36 -8.63 9.92
CA PRO A 146 -1.60 -8.53 11.35
C PRO A 146 -0.72 -9.45 12.20
N ALA A 147 -0.43 -10.67 11.71
CA ALA A 147 0.45 -11.59 12.42
C ALA A 147 1.89 -11.08 12.49
N ALA A 148 2.40 -10.40 11.46
CA ALA A 148 3.72 -9.78 11.48
C ALA A 148 3.79 -8.67 12.53
N ALA A 149 2.77 -7.82 12.59
CA ALA A 149 2.67 -6.76 13.59
C ALA A 149 2.60 -7.33 15.03
N ARG A 150 1.79 -8.38 15.24
CA ARG A 150 1.73 -9.07 16.55
C ARG A 150 3.04 -9.76 16.95
N ALA A 151 3.82 -10.22 15.96
CA ALA A 151 5.17 -10.76 16.18
C ALA A 151 6.21 -9.66 16.46
N GLY A 152 5.81 -8.39 16.57
CA GLY A 152 6.67 -7.26 16.89
C GLY A 152 7.45 -6.69 15.71
N LEU A 153 7.10 -7.05 14.47
CA LEU A 153 7.67 -6.39 13.30
C LEU A 153 7.07 -4.98 13.19
N LEU A 154 7.95 -3.99 13.03
CA LEU A 154 7.58 -2.58 12.97
C LEU A 154 7.69 -2.07 11.53
N ARG A 155 6.79 -1.17 11.14
CA ARG A 155 6.96 -0.35 9.96
C ARG A 155 8.00 0.72 10.25
N SER A 156 9.16 0.58 9.65
CA SER A 156 10.29 1.49 9.88
C SER A 156 11.02 1.81 8.58
N PHE A 157 11.68 2.96 8.55
CA PHE A 157 12.51 3.40 7.45
C PHE A 157 13.79 4.08 7.97
N ARG A 158 14.76 4.28 7.08
CA ARG A 158 15.94 5.12 7.33
C ARG A 158 15.78 6.43 6.58
N ASP A 159 16.03 7.52 7.28
CA ASP A 159 16.10 8.84 6.62
C ASP A 159 17.43 9.05 5.87
N ALA A 160 17.58 10.22 5.26
CA ALA A 160 18.81 10.58 4.51
C ALA A 160 20.07 10.66 5.39
N GLN A 161 19.93 10.76 6.70
CA GLN A 161 21.01 10.74 7.68
C GLN A 161 21.29 9.33 8.24
N GLY A 162 20.53 8.32 7.79
CA GLY A 162 20.65 6.93 8.23
C GLY A 162 19.96 6.64 9.57
N VAL A 163 19.20 7.59 10.12
CA VAL A 163 18.45 7.40 11.38
C VAL A 163 17.22 6.51 11.09
N VAL A 164 17.01 5.53 11.96
CA VAL A 164 15.83 4.65 11.88
C VAL A 164 14.65 5.31 12.58
N HIS A 165 13.55 5.45 11.85
CA HIS A 165 12.27 5.93 12.35
C HIS A 165 11.24 4.80 12.31
N VAL A 166 10.32 4.81 13.27
CA VAL A 166 9.16 3.91 13.32
C VAL A 166 7.91 4.72 13.00
N LEU A 167 7.01 4.14 12.19
CA LEU A 167 5.73 4.74 11.84
C LEU A 167 4.63 4.22 12.76
N GLU A 168 3.70 5.09 13.14
CA GLU A 168 2.44 4.69 13.75
C GLU A 168 1.71 3.71 12.82
N ASN A 169 1.13 2.67 13.39
CA ASN A 169 0.42 1.66 12.62
C ASN A 169 -0.75 1.10 13.41
N HIS A 170 -1.92 1.07 12.78
CA HIS A 170 -3.10 0.38 13.29
C HIS A 170 -3.11 -1.05 12.74
N ILE A 171 -3.46 -2.00 13.59
CA ILE A 171 -3.56 -3.41 13.19
C ILE A 171 -5.02 -3.70 12.89
N HIS A 172 -5.34 -3.96 11.63
CA HIS A 172 -6.66 -4.32 11.17
C HIS A 172 -6.71 -5.81 10.82
N GLU A 173 -7.57 -6.54 11.50
CA GLU A 173 -7.80 -7.96 11.21
C GLU A 173 -8.69 -8.13 9.99
N VAL A 174 -8.57 -9.27 9.29
CA VAL A 174 -9.34 -9.57 8.07
C VAL A 174 -10.87 -9.35 8.26
N PRO A 175 -11.51 -9.78 9.36
CA PRO A 175 -12.93 -9.50 9.56
C PRO A 175 -13.27 -8.01 9.59
N ALA A 176 -12.38 -7.15 10.13
CA ALA A 176 -12.63 -5.71 10.15
C ALA A 176 -12.61 -5.09 8.73
N HIS A 177 -11.71 -5.57 7.86
CA HIS A 177 -11.72 -5.20 6.44
C HIS A 177 -13.01 -5.65 5.74
N GLN A 178 -13.43 -6.91 5.94
CA GLN A 178 -14.63 -7.46 5.33
C GLN A 178 -15.90 -6.71 5.79
N ASP A 179 -15.99 -6.40 7.08
CA ASP A 179 -17.12 -5.65 7.65
C ASP A 179 -17.18 -4.20 7.11
N ALA A 180 -16.02 -3.52 7.00
CA ALA A 180 -15.95 -2.17 6.46
C ALA A 180 -16.31 -2.15 4.96
N ALA A 181 -15.81 -3.12 4.20
CA ALA A 181 -16.12 -3.29 2.78
C ALA A 181 -17.60 -3.58 2.54
N ALA A 182 -18.20 -4.49 3.30
CA ALA A 182 -19.62 -4.83 3.18
C ALA A 182 -20.52 -3.62 3.43
N ARG A 183 -20.21 -2.80 4.44
CA ARG A 183 -20.92 -1.54 4.70
C ARG A 183 -20.76 -0.50 3.59
N ALA A 184 -19.70 -0.59 2.80
CA ALA A 184 -19.43 0.25 1.64
C ALA A 184 -19.99 -0.30 0.32
N GLY A 185 -20.76 -1.41 0.36
CA GLY A 185 -21.32 -2.06 -0.83
C GLY A 185 -20.33 -2.93 -1.61
N LEU A 186 -19.16 -3.22 -1.03
CA LEU A 186 -18.13 -4.06 -1.63
C LEU A 186 -18.26 -5.51 -1.13
N ALA A 187 -18.32 -6.46 -2.05
CA ALA A 187 -18.32 -7.89 -1.74
C ALA A 187 -16.89 -8.43 -1.68
N PHE A 188 -16.55 -9.14 -0.59
CA PHE A 188 -15.27 -9.84 -0.49
C PHE A 188 -15.19 -10.97 -1.53
N ASP A 189 -14.08 -11.03 -2.25
CA ASP A 189 -13.84 -12.03 -3.30
C ASP A 189 -12.74 -13.02 -2.89
N VAL A 190 -11.54 -12.53 -2.62
CA VAL A 190 -10.38 -13.39 -2.28
C VAL A 190 -9.38 -12.65 -1.40
N GLY A 191 -8.71 -13.39 -0.52
CA GLY A 191 -7.59 -12.92 0.28
C GLY A 191 -6.34 -13.78 0.06
N LEU A 192 -5.17 -13.16 0.15
CA LEU A 192 -3.86 -13.80 0.08
C LEU A 192 -3.01 -13.34 1.27
N ASP A 193 -2.28 -14.30 1.85
CA ASP A 193 -1.23 -14.06 2.83
C ASP A 193 0.11 -14.29 2.14
N GLU A 194 0.81 -13.20 1.79
CA GLU A 194 2.14 -13.30 1.22
C GLU A 194 3.17 -13.49 2.33
N VAL A 195 3.93 -14.57 2.21
CA VAL A 195 4.87 -15.01 3.25
C VAL A 195 6.32 -14.69 2.88
N VAL A 196 7.17 -14.54 3.88
CA VAL A 196 8.62 -14.47 3.68
C VAL A 196 9.12 -15.79 3.10
N GLY A 197 9.48 -15.77 1.84
CA GLY A 197 9.88 -16.94 1.05
C GLY A 197 11.09 -16.68 0.18
N PRO A 198 11.46 -17.64 -0.69
CA PRO A 198 12.65 -17.53 -1.54
C PRO A 198 12.69 -16.29 -2.42
N SER A 199 11.55 -15.77 -2.86
CA SER A 199 11.46 -14.56 -3.71
C SER A 199 12.02 -13.31 -3.05
N VAL A 200 11.95 -13.20 -1.72
CA VAL A 200 12.44 -12.04 -0.98
C VAL A 200 13.76 -12.27 -0.27
N ARG A 201 14.30 -13.48 -0.31
CA ARG A 201 15.61 -13.81 0.28
C ARG A 201 16.75 -12.90 -0.18
N PRO A 202 16.86 -12.51 -1.48
CA PRO A 202 17.92 -11.61 -1.95
C PRO A 202 17.99 -10.27 -1.22
N PHE A 203 16.86 -9.72 -0.75
CA PHE A 203 16.85 -8.49 0.03
C PHE A 203 17.52 -8.65 1.42
N TYR A 204 17.35 -9.80 2.04
CA TYR A 204 18.00 -10.12 3.31
C TYR A 204 19.50 -10.39 3.11
N GLU A 205 19.89 -11.05 2.01
CA GLU A 205 21.29 -11.26 1.65
C GLU A 205 22.01 -9.94 1.43
N ALA A 206 21.43 -9.05 0.62
CA ALA A 206 21.99 -7.72 0.33
C ALA A 206 22.14 -6.85 1.59
N ALA A 207 21.25 -7.05 2.57
CA ALA A 207 21.29 -6.34 3.85
C ALA A 207 22.17 -7.02 4.91
N GLY A 208 22.77 -8.19 4.63
CA GLY A 208 23.55 -8.97 5.60
C GLY A 208 22.70 -9.55 6.75
N MET A 209 21.40 -9.82 6.50
CA MET A 209 20.42 -10.22 7.53
C MET A 209 19.85 -11.64 7.28
N LEU A 210 20.64 -12.59 6.84
CA LEU A 210 20.17 -13.96 6.59
C LEU A 210 19.60 -14.66 7.81
N ASP A 211 20.17 -14.43 9.01
CA ASP A 211 19.62 -14.99 10.25
C ASP A 211 18.18 -14.52 10.48
N ARG A 212 17.87 -13.26 10.12
CA ARG A 212 16.52 -12.73 10.20
C ARG A 212 15.61 -13.36 9.16
N TYR A 213 16.11 -13.62 7.96
CA TYR A 213 15.36 -14.36 6.95
C TYR A 213 14.96 -15.75 7.47
N ASP A 214 15.92 -16.51 8.04
CA ASP A 214 15.67 -17.85 8.56
C ASP A 214 14.64 -17.86 9.70
N GLN A 215 14.67 -16.84 10.57
CA GLN A 215 13.67 -16.63 11.64
C GLN A 215 12.27 -16.29 11.10
N GLN A 216 12.18 -15.57 10.00
CA GLN A 216 10.92 -15.07 9.45
C GLN A 216 10.37 -15.95 8.33
N ARG A 217 11.15 -16.87 7.79
CA ARG A 217 10.75 -17.74 6.69
C ARG A 217 9.45 -18.49 6.98
N GLY A 218 8.49 -18.39 6.05
CA GLY A 218 7.16 -18.97 6.19
C GLY A 218 6.16 -18.10 6.97
N SER A 219 6.64 -17.01 7.60
CA SER A 219 5.74 -16.09 8.31
C SER A 219 5.04 -15.14 7.33
N PRO A 220 3.73 -14.87 7.51
CA PRO A 220 3.02 -13.92 6.67
C PRO A 220 3.50 -12.49 6.94
N LEU A 221 3.77 -11.73 5.87
CA LEU A 221 4.29 -10.37 5.94
C LEU A 221 3.35 -9.34 5.31
N VAL A 222 2.66 -9.69 4.23
CA VAL A 222 1.69 -8.83 3.56
C VAL A 222 0.35 -9.55 3.45
N LEU A 223 -0.71 -8.86 3.88
CA LEU A 223 -2.10 -9.24 3.64
C LEU A 223 -2.55 -8.54 2.36
N ALA A 224 -3.22 -9.27 1.47
CA ALA A 224 -3.83 -8.70 0.27
C ALA A 224 -5.26 -9.19 0.10
N LEU A 225 -6.19 -8.26 -0.11
CA LEU A 225 -7.62 -8.51 -0.18
C LEU A 225 -8.19 -7.92 -1.46
N ARG A 226 -9.02 -8.70 -2.18
CA ARG A 226 -9.78 -8.22 -3.32
C ARG A 226 -11.26 -8.19 -2.99
N PHE A 227 -11.89 -7.09 -3.41
CA PHE A 227 -13.33 -6.87 -3.31
C PHE A 227 -13.90 -6.49 -4.68
N THR A 228 -15.20 -6.69 -4.86
CA THR A 228 -15.94 -6.31 -6.06
C THR A 228 -17.12 -5.41 -5.70
N GLN A 229 -17.37 -4.40 -6.55
CA GLN A 229 -18.50 -3.48 -6.41
C GLN A 229 -19.75 -4.07 -7.07
#